data_ebfe0678ac94ec767beb0d3cadc95ba5
#
_entry.id   ebfe0678ac94ec767beb0d3cadc95ba5
#
_cell.length_a   1.000
_cell.length_b   1.000
_cell.length_c   1.000
_cell.angle_alpha   90.00
_cell.angle_beta   90.00
_cell.angle_gamma   90.00
#
_symmetry.space_group_name_H-M   'P 1'
#
loop_
_entity.id
_entity.type
_entity.pdbx_description
1 polymer ?
#
loop_
_entity_poly.entity_id
_entity_poly.type
_entity_poly.pdbx_seq_one_letter_code
_entity_poly.pdbx_strand_id
1 'polypeptide(L)'
;MHYLLLNGNRDVIPIIIESGNINVQIYKDSIRSSKANGTKSNKEFRDYIKLSNPIINDLIEIQNEMRNAMISRDSLLVLDTREQLIEMQDKFNDFQFEYVKSNPKAYLSALILEELIATGGVDKEQASEVYVKFSKTLKSTKAGKNIKELIKPDDSSEESDVNVGDIAPDFSAPNISGEIE
;
A
#
# COMPACT_ATOMS: atom_id res chain seq x y z
N MET A 1 7.24 -2.54 8.53
CA MET A 1 8.19 -3.50 7.91
C MET A 1 9.57 -2.88 7.93
N HIS A 2 10.63 -3.68 8.04
CA HIS A 2 12.03 -3.23 7.99
C HIS A 2 12.76 -3.96 6.86
N TYR A 3 13.85 -3.38 6.41
CA TYR A 3 14.64 -3.93 5.32
C TYR A 3 16.09 -4.12 5.76
N LEU A 4 16.64 -5.32 5.55
CA LEU A 4 18.07 -5.57 5.69
C LEU A 4 18.75 -5.25 4.36
N LEU A 5 19.70 -4.33 4.42
CA LEU A 5 20.59 -3.99 3.32
C LEU A 5 21.91 -4.74 3.51
N LEU A 6 22.36 -5.40 2.47
CA LEU A 6 23.70 -5.99 2.45
C LEU A 6 24.64 -5.04 1.74
N ASN A 7 25.81 -4.82 2.37
CA ASN A 7 26.81 -3.87 1.87
C ASN A 7 27.22 -4.21 0.41
N GLY A 8 27.12 -3.25 -0.49
CA GLY A 8 27.42 -3.42 -1.91
C GLY A 8 26.31 -4.01 -2.78
N ASN A 9 25.14 -4.30 -2.21
CA ASN A 9 23.99 -4.82 -2.97
C ASN A 9 22.83 -3.82 -2.94
N ARG A 10 22.07 -3.74 -4.06
CA ARG A 10 20.86 -2.91 -4.16
C ARG A 10 19.60 -3.66 -3.69
N ASP A 11 19.66 -4.98 -3.67
CA ASP A 11 18.55 -5.81 -3.20
C ASP A 11 18.46 -5.78 -1.67
N VAL A 12 17.23 -5.84 -1.18
CA VAL A 12 16.92 -5.79 0.26
C VAL A 12 16.17 -7.06 0.66
N ILE A 13 16.35 -7.45 1.92
CA ILE A 13 15.60 -8.56 2.52
C ILE A 13 14.55 -7.94 3.46
N PRO A 14 13.26 -8.05 3.15
CA PRO A 14 12.23 -7.56 4.04
C PRO A 14 12.11 -8.45 5.29
N ILE A 15 12.02 -7.81 6.46
CA ILE A 15 11.84 -8.48 7.74
C ILE A 15 10.79 -7.77 8.60
N ILE A 16 10.10 -8.53 9.42
CA ILE A 16 9.24 -7.99 10.47
C ILE A 16 9.97 -8.16 11.79
N ILE A 17 10.29 -7.03 12.45
CA ILE A 17 10.95 -7.03 13.75
C ILE A 17 9.88 -7.21 14.83
N GLU A 18 10.00 -8.30 15.57
CA GLU A 18 9.14 -8.66 16.70
C GLU A 18 9.95 -9.42 17.75
N SER A 19 9.37 -9.65 18.93
CA SER A 19 10.00 -10.43 20.00
C SER A 19 10.27 -11.86 19.54
N GLY A 20 11.49 -12.37 19.84
CA GLY A 20 11.92 -13.71 19.49
C GLY A 20 13.23 -13.72 18.71
N ASN A 21 13.62 -14.91 18.26
CA ASN A 21 14.83 -15.09 17.45
C ASN A 21 14.49 -15.03 15.98
N ILE A 22 14.97 -14.02 15.27
CA ILE A 22 14.81 -13.89 13.83
C ILE A 22 16.08 -14.46 13.17
N ASN A 23 15.92 -15.52 12.41
CA ASN A 23 16.99 -16.14 11.64
C ASN A 23 16.87 -15.73 10.18
N VAL A 24 17.91 -15.13 9.61
CA VAL A 24 17.95 -14.71 8.22
C VAL A 24 18.92 -15.61 7.46
N GLN A 25 18.38 -16.34 6.49
CA GLN A 25 19.19 -17.14 5.55
C GLN A 25 19.45 -16.29 4.29
N ILE A 26 20.74 -16.00 4.06
CA ILE A 26 21.15 -15.11 2.96
C ILE A 26 21.76 -15.95 1.84
N TYR A 27 21.25 -15.77 0.62
CA TYR A 27 21.79 -16.33 -0.60
C TYR A 27 22.51 -15.22 -1.37
N LYS A 28 23.85 -15.26 -1.41
CA LYS A 28 24.68 -14.20 -2.01
C LYS A 28 24.38 -13.97 -3.50
N ASP A 29 24.11 -15.05 -4.23
CA ASP A 29 23.85 -15.02 -5.66
C ASP A 29 22.38 -14.71 -6.02
N SER A 30 21.51 -14.66 -5.01
CA SER A 30 20.09 -14.36 -5.17
C SER A 30 19.51 -13.78 -3.87
N ILE A 31 19.80 -12.53 -3.61
CA ILE A 31 19.33 -11.85 -2.39
C ILE A 31 17.81 -11.92 -2.24
N ARG A 32 17.08 -11.81 -3.34
CA ARG A 32 15.61 -11.92 -3.35
C ARG A 32 15.09 -13.29 -2.89
N SER A 33 15.91 -14.33 -3.00
CA SER A 33 15.58 -15.67 -2.49
C SER A 33 15.87 -15.83 -1.00
N SER A 34 16.50 -14.85 -0.37
CA SER A 34 16.82 -14.85 1.06
C SER A 34 15.55 -14.83 1.91
N LYS A 35 15.58 -15.47 3.07
CA LYS A 35 14.39 -15.72 3.89
C LYS A 35 14.64 -15.33 5.33
N ALA A 36 13.69 -14.61 5.91
CA ALA A 36 13.60 -14.40 7.35
C ALA A 36 12.66 -15.45 7.98
N ASN A 37 13.07 -16.05 9.09
CA ASN A 37 12.38 -17.12 9.79
C ASN A 37 12.48 -16.91 11.31
N GLY A 38 11.89 -17.83 12.09
CA GLY A 38 12.05 -17.92 13.53
C GLY A 38 10.95 -17.24 14.32
N THR A 39 10.16 -16.37 13.69
CA THR A 39 9.03 -15.72 14.35
C THR A 39 7.73 -15.91 13.57
N LYS A 40 6.60 -15.67 14.24
CA LYS A 40 5.28 -15.87 13.66
C LYS A 40 5.02 -14.93 12.47
N SER A 41 5.28 -13.65 12.65
CA SER A 41 5.00 -12.66 11.59
C SER A 41 5.90 -12.83 10.38
N ASN A 42 7.18 -13.24 10.55
CA ASN A 42 8.05 -13.55 9.42
C ASN A 42 7.63 -14.83 8.69
N LYS A 43 7.06 -15.82 9.41
CA LYS A 43 6.45 -17.00 8.76
C LYS A 43 5.21 -16.60 7.96
N GLU A 44 4.29 -15.84 8.54
CA GLU A 44 3.08 -15.33 7.87
C GLU A 44 3.44 -14.52 6.63
N PHE A 45 4.42 -13.64 6.73
CA PHE A 45 4.91 -12.85 5.61
C PHE A 45 5.47 -13.72 4.48
N ARG A 46 6.27 -14.72 4.78
CA ARG A 46 6.79 -15.66 3.78
C ARG A 46 5.67 -16.46 3.11
N ASP A 47 4.67 -16.90 3.87
CA ASP A 47 3.55 -17.64 3.32
C ASP A 47 2.68 -16.71 2.43
N TYR A 48 2.50 -15.45 2.81
CA TYR A 48 1.87 -14.42 1.98
C TYR A 48 2.62 -14.20 0.66
N ILE A 49 3.95 -14.05 0.70
CA ILE A 49 4.77 -13.89 -0.52
C ILE A 49 4.58 -15.06 -1.48
N LYS A 50 4.50 -16.30 -0.98
CA LYS A 50 4.24 -17.47 -1.85
C LYS A 50 2.89 -17.39 -2.54
N LEU A 51 1.85 -16.90 -1.84
CA LEU A 51 0.50 -16.76 -2.39
C LEU A 51 0.41 -15.60 -3.38
N SER A 52 1.14 -14.50 -3.14
CA SER A 52 1.12 -13.31 -4.00
C SER A 52 2.04 -13.41 -5.21
N ASN A 53 3.08 -14.25 -5.17
CA ASN A 53 4.07 -14.36 -6.23
C ASN A 53 3.50 -14.58 -7.64
N PRO A 54 2.48 -15.42 -7.88
CA PRO A 54 1.89 -15.55 -9.22
C PRO A 54 1.42 -14.21 -9.77
N ILE A 55 0.64 -13.45 -8.99
CA ILE A 55 0.10 -12.15 -9.41
C ILE A 55 1.23 -11.12 -9.61
N ILE A 56 2.23 -11.14 -8.72
CA ILE A 56 3.41 -10.26 -8.83
C ILE A 56 4.22 -10.57 -10.09
N ASN A 57 4.37 -11.84 -10.46
CA ASN A 57 5.09 -12.23 -11.67
C ASN A 57 4.34 -11.75 -12.91
N ASP A 58 3.02 -11.89 -12.97
CA ASP A 58 2.20 -11.41 -14.08
C ASP A 58 2.32 -9.86 -14.20
N LEU A 59 2.27 -9.14 -13.08
CA LEU A 59 2.51 -7.68 -13.06
C LEU A 59 3.88 -7.30 -13.63
N ILE A 60 4.93 -8.04 -13.25
CA ILE A 60 6.31 -7.82 -13.76
C ILE A 60 6.38 -8.09 -15.26
N GLU A 61 5.71 -9.14 -15.75
CA GLU A 61 5.68 -9.48 -17.16
C GLU A 61 5.02 -8.38 -17.99
N ILE A 62 3.82 -7.94 -17.60
CA ILE A 62 3.10 -6.84 -18.26
C ILE A 62 3.92 -5.53 -18.22
N GLN A 63 4.59 -5.21 -17.11
CA GLN A 63 5.46 -4.04 -17.00
C GLN A 63 6.65 -4.11 -17.97
N ASN A 64 7.24 -5.29 -18.14
CA ASN A 64 8.33 -5.49 -19.10
C ASN A 64 7.85 -5.37 -20.54
N GLU A 65 6.66 -5.90 -20.86
CA GLU A 65 6.03 -5.77 -22.17
C GLU A 65 5.74 -4.30 -22.49
N MET A 66 5.14 -3.56 -21.56
CA MET A 66 4.91 -2.11 -21.70
C MET A 66 6.22 -1.35 -21.95
N ARG A 67 7.28 -1.67 -21.22
CA ARG A 67 8.59 -1.05 -21.41
C ARG A 67 9.14 -1.33 -22.83
N ASN A 68 9.02 -2.55 -23.31
CA ASN A 68 9.45 -2.92 -24.67
C ASN A 68 8.62 -2.20 -25.73
N ALA A 69 7.31 -2.09 -25.55
CA ALA A 69 6.41 -1.34 -26.41
C ALA A 69 6.78 0.16 -26.47
N MET A 70 7.13 0.77 -25.33
CA MET A 70 7.63 2.15 -25.29
C MET A 70 8.94 2.31 -26.07
N ILE A 71 9.88 1.37 -25.96
CA ILE A 71 11.15 1.40 -26.69
C ILE A 71 10.93 1.27 -28.19
N SER A 72 10.03 0.38 -28.62
CA SER A 72 9.67 0.16 -30.03
C SER A 72 8.73 1.23 -30.59
N ARG A 73 8.23 2.15 -29.74
CA ARG A 73 7.24 3.18 -30.09
C ARG A 73 5.91 2.61 -30.59
N ASP A 74 5.53 1.44 -30.11
CA ASP A 74 4.24 0.81 -30.41
C ASP A 74 3.16 1.37 -29.47
N SER A 75 2.49 2.44 -29.93
CA SER A 75 1.50 3.16 -29.14
C SER A 75 0.27 2.31 -28.80
N LEU A 76 -0.10 1.38 -29.67
CA LEU A 76 -1.27 0.50 -29.44
C LEU A 76 -0.96 -0.49 -28.33
N LEU A 77 0.21 -1.12 -28.39
CA LEU A 77 0.65 -2.07 -27.35
C LEU A 77 0.88 -1.35 -25.99
N VAL A 78 1.34 -0.09 -26.00
CA VAL A 78 1.45 0.71 -24.75
C VAL A 78 0.09 0.94 -24.12
N LEU A 79 -0.95 1.24 -24.91
CA LEU A 79 -2.31 1.43 -24.40
C LEU A 79 -2.88 0.13 -23.84
N ASP A 80 -2.76 -0.96 -24.57
CA ASP A 80 -3.25 -2.29 -24.17
C ASP A 80 -2.57 -2.78 -22.87
N THR A 81 -1.25 -2.71 -22.81
CA THR A 81 -0.51 -3.12 -21.60
C THR A 81 -0.79 -2.22 -20.40
N ARG A 82 -1.12 -0.93 -20.63
CA ARG A 82 -1.55 -0.04 -19.56
C ARG A 82 -2.88 -0.46 -18.95
N GLU A 83 -3.85 -0.83 -19.79
CA GLU A 83 -5.16 -1.34 -19.32
C GLU A 83 -4.97 -2.65 -18.54
N GLN A 84 -4.15 -3.57 -19.05
CA GLN A 84 -3.81 -4.81 -18.36
C GLN A 84 -3.14 -4.57 -17.02
N LEU A 85 -2.25 -3.56 -16.89
CA LEU A 85 -1.62 -3.21 -15.61
C LEU A 85 -2.66 -2.72 -14.59
N ILE A 86 -3.61 -1.89 -15.01
CA ILE A 86 -4.68 -1.41 -14.12
C ILE A 86 -5.51 -2.60 -13.63
N GLU A 87 -5.97 -3.44 -14.53
CA GLU A 87 -6.77 -4.64 -14.19
C GLU A 87 -6.02 -5.59 -13.24
N MET A 88 -4.72 -5.81 -13.50
CA MET A 88 -3.90 -6.68 -12.66
C MET A 88 -3.60 -6.05 -11.29
N GLN A 89 -3.47 -4.71 -11.22
CA GLN A 89 -3.34 -4.00 -9.96
C GLN A 89 -4.60 -4.14 -9.10
N ASP A 90 -5.78 -4.02 -9.70
CA ASP A 90 -7.05 -4.21 -9.01
C ASP A 90 -7.16 -5.66 -8.48
N LYS A 91 -6.83 -6.65 -9.29
CA LYS A 91 -6.76 -8.05 -8.84
C LYS A 91 -5.79 -8.26 -7.68
N PHE A 92 -4.66 -7.54 -7.68
CA PHE A 92 -3.71 -7.61 -6.58
C PHE A 92 -4.24 -6.94 -5.32
N ASN A 93 -4.91 -5.80 -5.44
CA ASN A 93 -5.57 -5.11 -4.32
C ASN A 93 -6.66 -5.99 -3.70
N ASP A 94 -7.50 -6.61 -4.54
CA ASP A 94 -8.51 -7.57 -4.09
C ASP A 94 -7.91 -8.75 -3.35
N PHE A 95 -6.86 -9.36 -3.89
CA PHE A 95 -6.13 -10.44 -3.23
C PHE A 95 -5.60 -10.01 -1.86
N GLN A 96 -5.00 -8.83 -1.78
CA GLN A 96 -4.49 -8.26 -0.53
C GLN A 96 -5.60 -8.03 0.48
N PHE A 97 -6.71 -7.46 0.04
CA PHE A 97 -7.86 -7.19 0.91
C PHE A 97 -8.52 -8.48 1.43
N GLU A 98 -8.68 -9.49 0.58
CA GLU A 98 -9.16 -10.82 1.00
C GLU A 98 -8.20 -11.50 1.99
N TYR A 99 -6.89 -11.34 1.80
CA TYR A 99 -5.91 -11.82 2.78
C TYR A 99 -6.11 -11.15 4.15
N VAL A 100 -6.31 -9.83 4.18
CA VAL A 100 -6.56 -9.07 5.42
C VAL A 100 -7.84 -9.54 6.11
N LYS A 101 -8.94 -9.71 5.37
CA LYS A 101 -10.22 -10.21 5.90
C LYS A 101 -10.09 -11.61 6.51
N SER A 102 -9.31 -12.46 5.89
CA SER A 102 -9.08 -13.84 6.33
C SER A 102 -8.11 -13.95 7.52
N ASN A 103 -7.26 -12.96 7.73
CA ASN A 103 -6.21 -12.97 8.75
C ASN A 103 -6.24 -11.75 9.70
N PRO A 104 -7.39 -11.43 10.35
CA PRO A 104 -7.55 -10.18 11.11
C PRO A 104 -6.71 -10.08 12.39
N LYS A 105 -5.98 -11.14 12.75
CA LYS A 105 -5.08 -11.18 13.91
C LYS A 105 -3.60 -11.08 13.52
N ALA A 106 -3.28 -11.14 12.24
CA ALA A 106 -1.90 -11.07 11.74
C ALA A 106 -1.40 -9.62 11.74
N TYR A 107 -0.16 -9.40 12.21
CA TYR A 107 0.45 -8.07 12.11
C TYR A 107 0.61 -7.61 10.65
N LEU A 108 0.89 -8.56 9.78
CA LEU A 108 0.98 -8.31 8.34
C LEU A 108 -0.32 -7.71 7.77
N SER A 109 -1.48 -8.16 8.25
CA SER A 109 -2.77 -7.61 7.81
C SER A 109 -2.93 -6.12 8.13
N ALA A 110 -2.37 -5.65 9.25
CA ALA A 110 -2.38 -4.21 9.54
C ALA A 110 -1.45 -3.44 8.59
N LEU A 111 -0.30 -4.00 8.24
CA LEU A 111 0.62 -3.37 7.28
C LEU A 111 0.02 -3.29 5.87
N ILE A 112 -0.62 -4.37 5.42
CA ILE A 112 -1.28 -4.42 4.11
C ILE A 112 -2.47 -3.46 4.06
N LEU A 113 -3.31 -3.44 5.10
CA LEU A 113 -4.48 -2.54 5.13
C LEU A 113 -4.06 -1.07 5.15
N GLU A 114 -3.01 -0.72 5.92
CA GLU A 114 -2.44 0.63 5.92
C GLU A 114 -2.01 1.05 4.51
N GLU A 115 -1.32 0.17 3.78
CA GLU A 115 -0.86 0.42 2.42
C GLU A 115 -2.02 0.52 1.43
N LEU A 116 -2.99 -0.39 1.48
CA LEU A 116 -4.17 -0.36 0.62
C LEU A 116 -4.95 0.95 0.75
N ILE A 117 -5.14 1.45 1.97
CA ILE A 117 -5.81 2.74 2.18
C ILE A 117 -4.96 3.89 1.61
N ALA A 118 -3.65 3.89 1.89
CA ALA A 118 -2.75 4.95 1.46
C ALA A 118 -2.61 5.04 -0.07
N THR A 119 -2.75 3.92 -0.77
CA THR A 119 -2.65 3.85 -2.25
C THR A 119 -4.01 3.93 -2.96
N GLY A 120 -5.11 3.99 -2.22
CA GLY A 120 -6.46 3.96 -2.79
C GLY A 120 -6.89 2.58 -3.31
N GLY A 121 -6.20 1.52 -2.90
CA GLY A 121 -6.54 0.13 -3.26
C GLY A 121 -7.74 -0.44 -2.49
N VAL A 122 -8.25 0.29 -1.51
CA VAL A 122 -9.49 0.00 -0.78
C VAL A 122 -10.10 1.32 -0.30
N ASP A 123 -11.42 1.41 -0.29
CA ASP A 123 -12.10 2.58 0.24
C ASP A 123 -12.11 2.59 1.79
N LYS A 124 -12.34 3.79 2.36
CA LYS A 124 -12.30 4.00 3.81
C LYS A 124 -13.39 3.22 4.56
N GLU A 125 -14.55 3.02 3.94
CA GLU A 125 -15.69 2.32 4.54
C GLU A 125 -15.37 0.83 4.66
N GLN A 126 -14.96 0.19 3.58
CA GLN A 126 -14.54 -1.22 3.56
C GLN A 126 -13.36 -1.47 4.52
N ALA A 127 -12.39 -0.57 4.54
CA ALA A 127 -11.26 -0.64 5.45
C ALA A 127 -11.69 -0.56 6.92
N SER A 128 -12.65 0.31 7.25
CA SER A 128 -13.21 0.46 8.59
C SER A 128 -13.89 -0.82 9.08
N GLU A 129 -14.67 -1.49 8.23
CA GLU A 129 -15.33 -2.76 8.54
C GLU A 129 -14.33 -3.86 8.94
N VAL A 130 -13.20 -3.91 8.26
CA VAL A 130 -12.15 -4.89 8.57
C VAL A 130 -11.35 -4.47 9.79
N TYR A 131 -11.05 -3.17 9.93
CA TYR A 131 -10.33 -2.65 11.07
C TYR A 131 -11.06 -2.91 12.40
N VAL A 132 -12.40 -2.87 12.42
CA VAL A 132 -13.18 -3.20 13.63
C VAL A 132 -12.85 -4.60 14.13
N LYS A 133 -12.59 -5.57 13.26
CA LYS A 133 -12.27 -6.97 13.59
C LYS A 133 -10.86 -7.17 14.13
N PHE A 134 -9.98 -6.17 14.02
CA PHE A 134 -8.61 -6.24 14.55
C PHE A 134 -8.61 -6.31 16.08
N SER A 135 -7.69 -7.10 16.64
CA SER A 135 -7.50 -7.18 18.09
C SER A 135 -7.04 -5.85 18.69
N LYS A 136 -7.29 -5.64 19.98
CA LYS A 136 -6.81 -4.44 20.71
C LYS A 136 -5.29 -4.28 20.59
N THR A 137 -4.55 -5.37 20.67
CA THR A 137 -3.10 -5.37 20.52
C THR A 137 -2.69 -4.91 19.12
N LEU A 138 -3.36 -5.39 18.07
CA LEU A 138 -3.05 -4.98 16.70
C LEU A 138 -3.38 -3.50 16.47
N LYS A 139 -4.51 -3.02 16.98
CA LYS A 139 -4.91 -1.60 16.95
C LYS A 139 -3.94 -0.68 17.69
N SER A 140 -3.23 -1.18 18.71
CA SER A 140 -2.24 -0.39 19.47
C SER A 140 -0.88 -0.27 18.77
N THR A 141 -0.62 -1.06 17.73
CA THR A 141 0.60 -0.96 16.91
C THR A 141 0.64 0.36 16.14
N LYS A 142 1.83 0.71 15.60
CA LYS A 142 1.98 1.90 14.76
C LYS A 142 1.04 1.82 13.54
N ALA A 143 1.05 0.70 12.81
CA ALA A 143 0.16 0.48 11.66
C ALA A 143 -1.33 0.60 12.06
N GLY A 144 -1.73 -0.04 13.17
CA GLY A 144 -3.11 0.06 13.65
C GLY A 144 -3.56 1.48 14.01
N LYS A 145 -2.66 2.31 14.56
CA LYS A 145 -2.93 3.73 14.82
C LYS A 145 -3.02 4.55 13.54
N ASN A 146 -2.12 4.30 12.59
CA ASN A 146 -2.14 4.97 11.30
C ASN A 146 -3.43 4.67 10.53
N ILE A 147 -3.85 3.39 10.49
CA ILE A 147 -5.13 3.01 9.86
C ILE A 147 -6.28 3.79 10.49
N LYS A 148 -6.30 3.90 11.84
CA LYS A 148 -7.35 4.66 12.54
C LYS A 148 -7.43 6.11 12.07
N GLU A 149 -6.29 6.74 11.80
CA GLU A 149 -6.27 8.11 11.29
C GLU A 149 -6.71 8.17 9.81
N LEU A 150 -6.26 7.23 8.99
CA LEU A 150 -6.56 7.18 7.56
C LEU A 150 -8.06 6.92 7.25
N ILE A 151 -8.74 6.13 8.10
CA ILE A 151 -10.16 5.81 7.93
C ILE A 151 -11.10 6.86 8.54
N LYS A 152 -10.58 7.91 9.19
CA LYS A 152 -11.42 9.01 9.63
C LYS A 152 -12.13 9.64 8.44
N PRO A 153 -13.40 10.03 8.59
CA PRO A 153 -14.03 10.90 7.61
C PRO A 153 -13.14 12.12 7.37
N ASP A 154 -13.07 12.58 6.14
CA ASP A 154 -12.40 13.83 5.84
C ASP A 154 -13.24 14.95 6.52
N ASP A 155 -12.74 15.47 7.65
CA ASP A 155 -13.31 16.66 8.31
C ASP A 155 -13.21 17.92 7.42
N SER A 156 -12.68 17.76 6.20
CA SER A 156 -12.64 18.82 5.18
C SER A 156 -13.95 19.01 4.42
N SER A 157 -15.00 18.25 4.73
CA SER A 157 -16.35 18.74 4.54
C SER A 157 -16.78 19.59 5.77
N GLU A 158 -16.11 20.65 6.06
CA GLU A 158 -16.87 21.88 6.22
C GLU A 158 -17.62 22.00 4.90
N GLU A 159 -18.83 21.41 4.84
CA GLU A 159 -19.88 21.95 4.02
C GLU A 159 -19.81 23.45 4.33
N SER A 160 -19.18 24.20 3.46
CA SER A 160 -19.59 25.58 3.31
C SER A 160 -21.06 25.43 2.93
N ASP A 161 -21.92 25.55 3.92
CA ASP A 161 -23.36 25.65 3.76
C ASP A 161 -23.61 26.96 2.99
N VAL A 162 -23.16 26.98 1.73
CA VAL A 162 -23.44 28.08 0.81
C VAL A 162 -24.80 27.76 0.21
N ASN A 163 -25.82 28.19 0.91
CA ASN A 163 -27.17 28.13 0.39
C ASN A 163 -27.36 29.21 -0.69
N VAL A 164 -28.23 28.92 -1.65
CA VAL A 164 -28.62 29.91 -2.66
C VAL A 164 -29.25 31.11 -1.94
N GLY A 165 -28.53 32.24 -1.95
CA GLY A 165 -28.93 33.48 -1.28
C GLY A 165 -27.97 33.94 -0.14
N ASP A 166 -26.96 33.13 0.16
CA ASP A 166 -25.92 33.53 1.11
C ASP A 166 -24.97 34.57 0.50
N ILE A 167 -24.50 35.47 1.30
CA ILE A 167 -23.50 36.47 0.90
C ILE A 167 -22.19 35.67 0.67
N ALA A 168 -21.62 35.81 -0.54
CA ALA A 168 -20.32 35.20 -0.84
C ALA A 168 -19.28 35.64 0.21
N PRO A 169 -18.46 34.70 0.74
CA PRO A 169 -17.40 35.07 1.67
C PRO A 169 -16.47 36.08 1.00
N ASP A 170 -16.20 37.17 1.71
CA ASP A 170 -15.26 38.18 1.27
C ASP A 170 -13.84 37.56 1.26
N PHE A 171 -13.09 37.77 0.20
CA PHE A 171 -11.73 37.33 0.13
C PHE A 171 -10.82 38.51 -0.23
N SER A 172 -9.72 38.62 0.46
CA SER A 172 -8.68 39.58 0.14
C SER A 172 -7.46 38.88 -0.44
N ALA A 173 -7.00 39.35 -1.58
CA ALA A 173 -5.79 38.84 -2.22
C ALA A 173 -4.82 40.01 -2.48
N PRO A 174 -3.50 39.77 -2.35
CA PRO A 174 -2.54 40.80 -2.73
C PRO A 174 -2.58 41.03 -4.23
N ASN A 175 -2.62 42.30 -4.62
CA ASN A 175 -2.45 42.70 -6.00
C ASN A 175 -0.99 42.51 -6.46
N ILE A 176 -0.70 42.75 -7.71
CA ILE A 176 0.65 42.63 -8.29
C ILE A 176 1.70 43.54 -7.65
N SER A 177 1.29 44.52 -6.85
CA SER A 177 2.14 45.39 -6.05
C SER A 177 2.31 44.91 -4.59
N GLY A 178 1.64 43.83 -4.21
CA GLY A 178 1.69 43.23 -2.86
C GLY A 178 0.76 43.90 -1.84
N GLU A 179 -0.15 44.80 -2.27
CA GLU A 179 -1.16 45.42 -1.39
C GLU A 179 -2.42 44.56 -1.36
N ILE A 180 -3.02 44.43 -0.20
CA ILE A 180 -4.26 43.67 0.02
C ILE A 180 -5.43 44.57 -0.33
N GLU A 181 -6.22 44.20 -1.31
CA GLU A 181 -7.53 44.80 -1.66
C GLU A 181 -8.68 43.90 -1.19
#